data_4a34acd11b8c776701eab48d11e4a084
#
_entry.id   4a34acd11b8c776701eab48d11e4a084
#
_cell.length_a   1.000
_cell.length_b   1.000
_cell.length_c   1.000
_cell.angle_alpha   90.00
_cell.angle_beta   90.00
_cell.angle_gamma   90.00
#
_symmetry.space_group_name_H-M   'P 1'
#
loop_
_entity.id
_entity.type
_entity.pdbx_description
1 polymer ?
#
loop_
_entity_poly.entity_id
_entity_poly.type
_entity_poly.pdbx_seq_one_letter_code
_entity_poly.pdbx_strand_id
1 'polypeptide(L)'
;NASETVKIGNVEMADEAKSEAFEQVRKKIGKWEGKMVQGIDGNVIDVSYVFALTSGGNTITETLLEDGVQMLTTYSDDNGELVVRHYCGLGTEPVFQVTSLSSSGMVIKLDKSKVDLHAEHESFVTGMKWTMNSKDSITFENTVMLDGSPTTNTADLTRVY
;
A
#
# COMPACT_ATOMS: atom_id res chain seq x y z
N ASN A 1 -25.95 -2.30 -3.65
CA ASN A 1 -25.68 -0.94 -3.20
C ASN A 1 -25.61 -0.06 -4.45
N ALA A 2 -26.54 0.92 -4.53
CA ALA A 2 -26.46 1.93 -5.56
C ALA A 2 -25.12 2.66 -5.38
N SER A 3 -24.30 2.73 -6.44
CA SER A 3 -23.09 3.53 -6.41
C SER A 3 -23.49 4.99 -6.22
N GLU A 4 -22.89 5.66 -5.23
CA GLU A 4 -23.08 7.08 -5.08
C GLU A 4 -22.42 7.80 -6.25
N THR A 5 -23.20 8.49 -7.05
CA THR A 5 -22.64 9.33 -8.11
C THR A 5 -21.94 10.53 -7.47
N VAL A 6 -20.64 10.65 -7.71
CA VAL A 6 -19.84 11.78 -7.23
C VAL A 6 -20.01 12.95 -8.20
N LYS A 7 -20.22 14.16 -7.66
CA LYS A 7 -20.38 15.39 -8.45
C LYS A 7 -19.35 16.44 -8.05
N ILE A 8 -18.89 17.19 -9.04
CA ILE A 8 -18.14 18.43 -8.83
C ILE A 8 -19.00 19.54 -9.45
N GLY A 9 -19.67 20.32 -8.60
CA GLY A 9 -20.67 21.27 -9.07
C GLY A 9 -21.76 20.55 -9.85
N ASN A 10 -21.93 20.89 -11.13
CA ASN A 10 -22.92 20.26 -12.03
C ASN A 10 -22.32 19.12 -12.88
N VAL A 11 -21.05 18.77 -12.66
CA VAL A 11 -20.38 17.69 -13.40
C VAL A 11 -20.54 16.39 -12.64
N GLU A 12 -21.15 15.42 -13.28
CA GLU A 12 -21.31 14.08 -12.77
C GLU A 12 -20.10 13.22 -13.16
N MET A 13 -19.52 12.51 -12.18
CA MET A 13 -18.41 11.60 -12.42
C MET A 13 -18.95 10.23 -12.78
N ALA A 14 -18.39 9.61 -13.81
CA ALA A 14 -18.74 8.24 -14.16
C ALA A 14 -18.32 7.29 -13.03
N ASP A 15 -19.20 6.36 -12.67
CA ASP A 15 -18.86 5.28 -11.79
C ASP A 15 -18.38 4.09 -12.63
N GLU A 16 -17.10 3.78 -12.52
CA GLU A 16 -16.48 2.65 -13.20
C GLU A 16 -16.21 1.52 -12.22
N ALA A 17 -16.49 0.30 -12.65
CA ALA A 17 -16.16 -0.89 -11.86
C ALA A 17 -14.64 -0.95 -11.64
N LYS A 18 -14.24 -1.24 -10.40
CA LYS A 18 -12.84 -1.39 -10.02
C LYS A 18 -12.38 -2.84 -10.14
N SER A 19 -11.07 -3.05 -10.27
CA SER A 19 -10.46 -4.38 -10.24
C SER A 19 -10.71 -5.09 -8.91
N GLU A 20 -10.62 -6.41 -8.90
CA GLU A 20 -10.67 -7.19 -7.66
C GLU A 20 -9.56 -6.78 -6.69
N ALA A 21 -8.38 -6.43 -7.21
CA ALA A 21 -7.26 -5.96 -6.40
C ALA A 21 -7.59 -4.63 -5.71
N PHE A 22 -8.21 -3.68 -6.41
CA PHE A 22 -8.66 -2.43 -5.81
C PHE A 22 -9.68 -2.70 -4.69
N GLU A 23 -10.66 -3.57 -4.93
CA GLU A 23 -11.66 -3.93 -3.93
C GLU A 23 -11.04 -4.63 -2.71
N GLN A 24 -9.96 -5.38 -2.92
CA GLN A 24 -9.20 -5.98 -1.81
C GLN A 24 -8.54 -4.90 -0.94
N VAL A 25 -7.96 -3.87 -1.54
CA VAL A 25 -7.40 -2.73 -0.80
C VAL A 25 -8.50 -1.92 -0.09
N ARG A 26 -9.68 -1.79 -0.71
CA ARG A 26 -10.83 -1.09 -0.12
C ARG A 26 -11.21 -1.64 1.27
N LYS A 27 -11.02 -2.93 1.52
CA LYS A 27 -11.28 -3.55 2.82
C LYS A 27 -10.41 -2.98 3.94
N LYS A 28 -9.31 -2.33 3.59
CA LYS A 28 -8.36 -1.73 4.54
C LYS A 28 -8.72 -0.29 4.92
N ILE A 29 -9.74 0.31 4.32
CA ILE A 29 -10.13 1.69 4.65
C ILE A 29 -10.36 1.83 6.14
N GLY A 30 -9.75 2.86 6.74
CA GLY A 30 -9.71 3.10 8.17
C GLY A 30 -8.29 3.28 8.67
N LYS A 31 -8.12 3.25 9.99
CA LYS A 31 -6.81 3.41 10.63
C LYS A 31 -6.36 2.10 11.28
N TRP A 32 -5.09 1.80 11.09
CA TRP A 32 -4.43 0.62 11.63
C TRP A 32 -3.20 1.02 12.43
N GLU A 33 -2.95 0.34 13.53
CA GLU A 33 -1.77 0.55 14.37
C GLU A 33 -1.11 -0.77 14.70
N GLY A 34 0.19 -0.73 14.96
CA GLY A 34 0.94 -1.89 15.39
C GLY A 34 2.40 -1.60 15.61
N LYS A 35 3.14 -2.69 15.70
CA LYS A 35 4.59 -2.67 15.86
C LYS A 35 5.23 -3.40 14.69
N MET A 36 6.29 -2.80 14.16
CA MET A 36 7.08 -3.40 13.08
C MET A 36 8.41 -3.88 13.62
N VAL A 37 8.76 -5.10 13.31
CA VAL A 37 10.10 -5.66 13.57
C VAL A 37 10.93 -5.46 12.30
N GLN A 38 12.01 -4.70 12.43
CA GLN A 38 12.93 -4.45 11.32
C GLN A 38 13.89 -5.63 11.16
N GLY A 39 13.94 -6.19 9.96
CA GLY A 39 14.75 -7.38 9.68
C GLY A 39 16.26 -7.13 9.74
N ILE A 40 16.70 -5.89 9.57
CA ILE A 40 18.12 -5.55 9.55
C ILE A 40 18.81 -5.76 10.91
N ASP A 41 18.13 -5.50 12.00
CA ASP A 41 18.70 -5.56 13.34
C ASP A 41 17.75 -6.06 14.44
N GLY A 42 16.50 -6.37 14.09
CA GLY A 42 15.46 -6.77 15.05
C GLY A 42 14.85 -5.64 15.85
N ASN A 43 15.19 -4.39 15.54
CA ASN A 43 14.59 -3.24 16.21
C ASN A 43 13.07 -3.18 16.00
N VAL A 44 12.34 -2.78 17.04
CA VAL A 44 10.87 -2.67 16.99
C VAL A 44 10.49 -1.22 17.00
N ILE A 45 9.67 -0.82 16.01
CA ILE A 45 9.18 0.56 15.87
C ILE A 45 7.66 0.61 15.89
N ASP A 46 7.11 1.75 16.30
CA ASP A 46 5.67 2.00 16.21
C ASP A 46 5.30 2.39 14.78
N VAL A 47 4.18 1.83 14.30
CA VAL A 47 3.66 2.14 12.97
C VAL A 47 2.16 2.40 13.02
N SER A 48 1.69 3.28 12.14
CA SER A 48 0.28 3.48 11.88
C SER A 48 0.02 3.79 10.41
N TYR A 49 -1.13 3.33 9.91
CA TYR A 49 -1.51 3.48 8.51
C TYR A 49 -2.97 3.92 8.42
N VAL A 50 -3.24 4.97 7.64
CA VAL A 50 -4.59 5.44 7.38
C VAL A 50 -4.91 5.27 5.91
N PHE A 51 -5.89 4.43 5.62
CA PHE A 51 -6.39 4.19 4.25
C PHE A 51 -7.69 4.98 4.05
N ALA A 52 -7.74 5.77 2.98
CA ALA A 52 -8.91 6.60 2.66
C ALA A 52 -9.13 6.68 1.15
N LEU A 53 -10.41 6.83 0.76
CA LEU A 53 -10.77 7.11 -0.63
C LEU A 53 -10.53 8.58 -0.97
N THR A 54 -10.10 8.82 -2.20
CA THR A 54 -9.99 10.15 -2.81
C THR A 54 -10.32 10.06 -4.30
N SER A 55 -10.23 11.18 -5.02
CA SER A 55 -10.47 11.23 -6.47
C SER A 55 -11.82 10.66 -6.89
N GLY A 56 -12.87 10.96 -6.12
CA GLY A 56 -14.22 10.47 -6.39
C GLY A 56 -14.38 8.96 -6.24
N GLY A 57 -13.56 8.33 -5.39
CA GLY A 57 -13.56 6.88 -5.17
C GLY A 57 -12.65 6.10 -6.11
N ASN A 58 -11.86 6.79 -6.96
CA ASN A 58 -11.00 6.14 -7.95
C ASN A 58 -9.61 5.80 -7.43
N THR A 59 -9.21 6.39 -6.30
CA THR A 59 -7.90 6.18 -5.70
C THR A 59 -8.06 5.95 -4.21
N ILE A 60 -7.28 5.02 -3.67
CA ILE A 60 -7.11 4.86 -2.22
C ILE A 60 -5.73 5.39 -1.87
N THR A 61 -5.68 6.28 -0.88
CA THR A 61 -4.43 6.75 -0.29
C THR A 61 -4.15 6.00 0.98
N GLU A 62 -2.89 5.70 1.23
CA GLU A 62 -2.39 5.21 2.51
C GLU A 62 -1.38 6.21 3.04
N THR A 63 -1.71 6.86 4.14
CA THR A 63 -0.76 7.69 4.87
C THR A 63 -0.07 6.80 5.89
N LEU A 64 1.25 6.66 5.75
CA LEU A 64 2.07 5.84 6.64
C LEU A 64 2.78 6.73 7.65
N LEU A 65 2.86 6.25 8.88
CA LEU A 65 3.69 6.84 9.92
C LEU A 65 4.52 5.71 10.54
N GLU A 66 5.82 5.70 10.26
CA GLU A 66 6.73 4.67 10.74
C GLU A 66 7.87 5.34 11.52
N ASP A 67 7.92 5.09 12.83
CA ASP A 67 8.86 5.74 13.76
C ASP A 67 8.89 7.28 13.61
N GLY A 68 7.70 7.88 13.44
CA GLY A 68 7.54 9.31 13.25
C GLY A 68 7.78 9.83 11.83
N VAL A 69 8.18 8.99 10.89
CA VAL A 69 8.39 9.36 9.48
C VAL A 69 7.11 9.17 8.68
N GLN A 70 6.61 10.24 8.10
CA GLN A 70 5.41 10.22 7.27
C GLN A 70 5.75 9.86 5.83
N MET A 71 4.97 8.93 5.26
CA MET A 71 5.07 8.50 3.88
C MET A 71 3.68 8.39 3.27
N LEU A 72 3.62 8.14 1.97
CA LEU A 72 2.37 8.00 1.22
C LEU A 72 2.47 6.83 0.26
N THR A 73 1.38 6.07 0.16
CA THR A 73 1.17 5.09 -0.92
C THR A 73 -0.17 5.38 -1.58
N THR A 74 -0.24 5.28 -2.89
CA THR A 74 -1.46 5.41 -3.66
C THR A 74 -1.79 4.12 -4.40
N TYR A 75 -3.07 3.80 -4.46
CA TYR A 75 -3.62 2.61 -5.10
C TYR A 75 -4.67 3.06 -6.10
N SER A 76 -4.45 2.80 -7.39
CA SER A 76 -5.38 3.17 -8.47
C SER A 76 -5.36 2.13 -9.56
N ASP A 77 -6.50 1.91 -10.21
CA ASP A 77 -6.54 1.11 -11.42
C ASP A 77 -6.05 1.92 -12.63
N ASP A 78 -5.26 1.28 -13.47
CA ASP A 78 -4.87 1.76 -14.79
C ASP A 78 -5.16 0.64 -15.80
N ASN A 79 -6.07 0.89 -16.74
CA ASN A 79 -6.56 -0.12 -17.69
C ASN A 79 -7.07 -1.41 -16.99
N GLY A 80 -7.74 -1.26 -15.85
CA GLY A 80 -8.30 -2.40 -15.10
C GLY A 80 -7.29 -3.18 -14.26
N GLU A 81 -6.06 -2.72 -14.18
CA GLU A 81 -5.01 -3.32 -13.34
C GLU A 81 -4.59 -2.36 -12.22
N LEU A 82 -4.49 -2.87 -11.01
CA LEU A 82 -4.06 -2.07 -9.88
C LEU A 82 -2.59 -1.67 -10.01
N VAL A 83 -2.33 -0.37 -9.93
CA VAL A 83 -0.99 0.23 -9.86
C VAL A 83 -0.81 0.82 -8.46
N VAL A 84 0.29 0.47 -7.81
CA VAL A 84 0.63 0.95 -6.48
C VAL A 84 1.90 1.79 -6.57
N ARG A 85 1.84 3.03 -6.07
CA ARG A 85 2.98 3.95 -6.00
C ARG A 85 3.29 4.26 -4.55
N HIS A 86 4.53 4.03 -4.15
CA HIS A 86 4.98 4.32 -2.80
C HIS A 86 6.00 5.45 -2.79
N TYR A 87 5.68 6.50 -2.04
CA TYR A 87 6.56 7.67 -1.83
C TYR A 87 7.33 7.42 -0.54
N CYS A 88 8.53 6.88 -0.70
CA CYS A 88 9.31 6.30 0.38
C CYS A 88 10.11 7.36 1.14
N GLY A 89 10.21 7.18 2.46
CA GLY A 89 11.09 7.99 3.30
C GLY A 89 12.59 7.86 2.94
N LEU A 90 12.95 6.84 2.17
CA LEU A 90 14.30 6.65 1.62
C LEU A 90 14.59 7.51 0.37
N GLY A 91 13.62 8.30 -0.07
CA GLY A 91 13.77 9.24 -1.19
C GLY A 91 13.48 8.67 -2.57
N THR A 92 12.97 7.44 -2.65
CA THR A 92 12.62 6.76 -3.90
C THR A 92 11.11 6.60 -4.04
N GLU A 93 10.64 6.40 -5.28
CA GLU A 93 9.21 6.22 -5.61
C GLU A 93 8.98 4.90 -6.36
N PRO A 94 9.10 3.74 -5.68
CA PRO A 94 8.85 2.47 -6.35
C PRO A 94 7.39 2.34 -6.80
N VAL A 95 7.20 1.70 -7.95
CA VAL A 95 5.89 1.36 -8.52
C VAL A 95 5.75 -0.15 -8.52
N PHE A 96 4.63 -0.64 -8.03
CA PHE A 96 4.38 -2.07 -7.87
C PHE A 96 3.21 -2.53 -8.73
N GLN A 97 3.27 -3.80 -9.11
CA GLN A 97 2.19 -4.56 -9.71
C GLN A 97 1.76 -5.70 -8.79
N VAL A 98 0.51 -6.15 -8.94
CA VAL A 98 0.00 -7.30 -8.20
C VAL A 98 0.56 -8.57 -8.80
N THR A 99 1.20 -9.41 -7.97
CA THR A 99 1.74 -10.70 -8.39
C THR A 99 0.96 -11.87 -7.80
N SER A 100 0.19 -11.66 -6.74
CA SER A 100 -0.70 -12.66 -6.16
C SER A 100 -1.87 -11.97 -5.47
N LEU A 101 -3.06 -12.51 -5.66
CA LEU A 101 -4.30 -11.99 -5.09
C LEU A 101 -5.14 -13.15 -4.56
N SER A 102 -5.67 -12.99 -3.35
CA SER A 102 -6.62 -13.90 -2.74
C SER A 102 -7.77 -13.13 -2.11
N SER A 103 -8.77 -13.82 -1.59
CA SER A 103 -9.88 -13.18 -0.88
C SER A 103 -9.47 -12.51 0.42
N SER A 104 -8.29 -12.82 0.96
CA SER A 104 -7.81 -12.31 2.26
C SER A 104 -6.49 -11.57 2.19
N GLY A 105 -5.84 -11.49 1.04
CA GLY A 105 -4.53 -10.85 0.97
C GLY A 105 -4.02 -10.60 -0.43
N MET A 106 -2.82 -10.03 -0.48
CA MET A 106 -2.21 -9.59 -1.73
C MET A 106 -0.69 -9.57 -1.60
N VAL A 107 -0.01 -9.90 -2.68
CA VAL A 107 1.42 -9.68 -2.86
C VAL A 107 1.61 -8.71 -4.03
N ILE A 108 2.38 -7.67 -3.79
CA ILE A 108 2.80 -6.71 -4.83
C ILE A 108 4.31 -6.70 -4.92
N LYS A 109 4.81 -6.58 -6.13
CA LYS A 109 6.26 -6.52 -6.42
C LYS A 109 6.57 -5.40 -7.39
N LEU A 110 7.79 -4.93 -7.33
CA LEU A 110 8.30 -3.87 -8.19
C LEU A 110 7.99 -4.15 -9.66
N ASP A 111 7.37 -3.18 -10.33
CA ASP A 111 7.12 -3.24 -11.77
C ASP A 111 8.26 -2.52 -12.50
N LYS A 112 9.21 -3.30 -12.98
CA LYS A 112 10.43 -2.79 -13.64
C LYS A 112 10.14 -2.13 -15.00
N SER A 113 8.94 -2.30 -15.55
CA SER A 113 8.52 -1.60 -16.76
C SER A 113 8.11 -0.15 -16.50
N LYS A 114 7.84 0.22 -15.24
CA LYS A 114 7.34 1.53 -14.83
C LYS A 114 8.35 2.35 -14.03
N VAL A 115 9.40 1.73 -13.52
CA VAL A 115 10.40 2.39 -12.67
C VAL A 115 11.77 1.77 -12.89
N ASP A 116 12.81 2.62 -12.85
CA ASP A 116 14.21 2.22 -12.98
C ASP A 116 14.94 2.61 -11.69
N LEU A 117 15.16 1.63 -10.82
CA LEU A 117 15.79 1.80 -9.51
C LEU A 117 17.05 0.94 -9.43
N HIS A 118 18.14 1.53 -8.91
CA HIS A 118 19.47 0.95 -8.90
C HIS A 118 19.94 0.65 -7.48
N ALA A 119 20.04 -0.62 -7.14
CA ALA A 119 20.43 -1.10 -5.81
C ALA A 119 21.84 -0.66 -5.40
N GLU A 120 22.71 -0.33 -6.36
CA GLU A 120 24.10 0.09 -6.11
C GLU A 120 24.19 1.43 -5.39
N HIS A 121 23.20 2.30 -5.54
CA HIS A 121 23.22 3.65 -4.95
C HIS A 121 21.87 4.16 -4.49
N GLU A 122 20.82 3.34 -4.58
CA GLU A 122 19.48 3.68 -4.13
C GLU A 122 18.93 2.63 -3.16
N SER A 123 18.13 3.08 -2.18
CA SER A 123 17.38 2.20 -1.28
C SER A 123 15.89 2.34 -1.57
N PHE A 124 15.19 1.22 -1.68
CA PHE A 124 13.80 1.21 -2.08
C PHE A 124 13.08 -0.07 -1.66
N VAL A 125 11.78 0.04 -1.47
CA VAL A 125 10.92 -1.11 -1.23
C VAL A 125 10.78 -1.91 -2.54
N THR A 126 10.99 -3.21 -2.49
CA THR A 126 10.90 -4.10 -3.65
C THR A 126 9.60 -4.88 -3.71
N GLY A 127 8.89 -4.97 -2.60
CA GLY A 127 7.61 -5.66 -2.53
C GLY A 127 6.96 -5.57 -1.17
N MET A 128 5.68 -5.85 -1.15
CA MET A 128 4.85 -5.89 0.05
C MET A 128 3.89 -7.07 -0.01
N LYS A 129 3.56 -7.60 1.15
CA LYS A 129 2.59 -8.67 1.31
C LYS A 129 1.72 -8.37 2.52
N TRP A 130 0.43 -8.54 2.39
CA TRP A 130 -0.46 -8.50 3.55
C TRP A 130 -1.52 -9.58 3.50
N THR A 131 -1.95 -9.99 4.68
CA THR A 131 -3.06 -10.92 4.88
C THR A 131 -3.99 -10.34 5.93
N MET A 132 -5.27 -10.22 5.60
CA MET A 132 -6.31 -9.92 6.58
C MET A 132 -6.66 -11.22 7.30
N ASN A 133 -6.27 -11.32 8.57
CA ASN A 133 -6.57 -12.47 9.41
C ASN A 133 -8.01 -12.43 9.89
N SER A 134 -8.55 -11.22 10.04
CA SER A 134 -9.93 -10.91 10.35
C SER A 134 -10.25 -9.49 9.87
N LYS A 135 -11.48 -9.04 10.07
CA LYS A 135 -11.90 -7.66 9.76
C LYS A 135 -10.99 -6.59 10.43
N ASP A 136 -10.43 -6.90 11.59
CA ASP A 136 -9.68 -5.94 12.41
C ASP A 136 -8.20 -6.34 12.64
N SER A 137 -7.70 -7.33 11.95
CA SER A 137 -6.32 -7.83 12.12
C SER A 137 -5.66 -8.08 10.77
N ILE A 138 -4.47 -7.51 10.58
CA ILE A 138 -3.63 -7.68 9.38
C ILE A 138 -2.23 -8.10 9.81
N THR A 139 -1.68 -9.10 9.11
CA THR A 139 -0.24 -9.38 9.09
C THR A 139 0.34 -8.74 7.84
N PHE A 140 1.38 -7.95 8.01
CA PHE A 140 2.02 -7.18 6.95
C PHE A 140 3.52 -7.44 6.93
N GLU A 141 4.09 -7.53 5.73
CA GLU A 141 5.54 -7.51 5.55
C GLU A 141 5.92 -6.69 4.33
N ASN A 142 7.09 -6.05 4.36
CA ASN A 142 7.71 -5.47 3.20
C ASN A 142 9.15 -5.94 3.06
N THR A 143 9.64 -5.97 1.85
CA THR A 143 11.05 -6.22 1.55
C THR A 143 11.65 -4.93 1.00
N VAL A 144 12.77 -4.55 1.57
CA VAL A 144 13.47 -3.29 1.26
C VAL A 144 14.89 -3.60 0.81
N MET A 145 15.30 -3.00 -0.30
CA MET A 145 16.70 -3.01 -0.73
C MET A 145 17.44 -1.91 0.02
N LEU A 146 18.35 -2.29 0.90
CA LEU A 146 19.20 -1.37 1.69
C LEU A 146 20.66 -1.69 1.41
N ASP A 147 21.44 -0.68 0.96
CA ASP A 147 22.87 -0.83 0.67
C ASP A 147 23.19 -2.07 -0.18
N GLY A 148 22.36 -2.31 -1.21
CA GLY A 148 22.54 -3.42 -2.14
C GLY A 148 22.05 -4.79 -1.65
N SER A 149 21.49 -4.89 -0.44
CA SER A 149 20.99 -6.14 0.13
C SER A 149 19.53 -6.07 0.53
N PRO A 150 18.73 -7.10 0.26
CA PRO A 150 17.33 -7.14 0.68
C PRO A 150 17.22 -7.42 2.18
N THR A 151 16.27 -6.76 2.84
CA THR A 151 15.86 -7.04 4.21
C THR A 151 14.35 -7.03 4.29
N THR A 152 13.76 -7.80 5.20
CA THR A 152 12.30 -7.91 5.34
C THR A 152 11.86 -7.39 6.71
N ASN A 153 10.87 -6.52 6.72
CA ASN A 153 10.21 -6.01 7.92
C ASN A 153 8.84 -6.66 8.06
N THR A 154 8.41 -6.93 9.28
CA THR A 154 7.13 -7.57 9.57
C THR A 154 6.36 -6.79 10.62
N ALA A 155 5.05 -6.72 10.47
CA ALA A 155 4.18 -6.05 11.44
C ALA A 155 2.84 -6.79 11.58
N ASP A 156 2.32 -6.82 12.79
CA ASP A 156 0.94 -7.17 13.07
C ASP A 156 0.17 -5.90 13.37
N LEU A 157 -0.93 -5.69 12.63
CA LEU A 157 -1.71 -4.46 12.68
C LEU A 157 -3.11 -4.74 13.21
N THR A 158 -3.61 -3.84 14.04
CA THR A 158 -4.97 -3.87 14.57
C THR A 158 -5.72 -2.63 14.08
N ARG A 159 -6.97 -2.81 13.65
CA ARG A 159 -7.83 -1.71 13.23
C ARG A 159 -8.21 -0.85 14.43
N VAL A 160 -8.03 0.46 14.29
CA VAL A 160 -8.46 1.47 15.28
C VAL A 160 -9.86 1.96 14.95
N TYR A 161 -10.12 2.23 13.67
CA TYR A 161 -11.46 2.58 13.15
C TYR A 161 -11.59 2.33 11.68
#